data_314a046836fef433c667a13ad280f8fd
#
_entry.id   314a046836fef433c667a13ad280f8fd
#
_cell.length_a   1.000
_cell.length_b   1.000
_cell.length_c   1.000
_cell.angle_alpha   90.00
_cell.angle_beta   90.00
_cell.angle_gamma   90.00
#
_symmetry.space_group_name_H-M   'P 1'
#
loop_
_entity.id
_entity.type
_entity.pdbx_description
1 polymer ?
#
loop_
_entity_poly.entity_id
_entity_poly.type
_entity_poly.pdbx_seq_one_letter_code
_entity_poly.pdbx_strand_id
1 'polypeptide(L)'
;IRQSIKNNLNRSVYTWDFIEGYANNPNNQSFAKRNPLQALELVERLTCQTPALFLLKDFNRFLTDISIARKLKNISRVLKLQPKTIIIISSEINIPKELQDLITILYFQLPNELEIHRELTRLINSLNIELKPSLLENLTRACLGLSLERIRRVLSKIIVTYKKIDENSISILLNEKKQIIRQTEILEYWSSSETIQKIGGVNNLKDWLKKRKIAFGIQALSYGLPTPRGLLLIGIQGTGKSLTAKAIATEWQLPLLKLDVGKLFGGLVGESESRLRQMIQVAETLSPCILWIDEIDKAFNNLDNKGDSGTSNRMLGTFISWLSEKTKPVFVVAT
;
A
#
# COMPACT_ATOMS: atom_id res chain seq x y z
N ILE A 1 7.10 5.96 -18.51
CA ILE A 1 5.97 6.93 -18.58
C ILE A 1 6.24 7.97 -19.66
N ARG A 2 7.36 8.69 -19.64
CA ARG A 2 7.67 9.79 -20.59
C ARG A 2 7.66 9.35 -22.06
N GLN A 3 8.33 8.27 -22.40
CA GLN A 3 8.36 7.71 -23.77
C GLN A 3 7.00 7.14 -24.19
N SER A 4 6.31 6.44 -23.29
CA SER A 4 4.99 5.88 -23.61
C SER A 4 3.93 6.96 -23.86
N ILE A 5 3.95 8.06 -23.09
CA ILE A 5 3.02 9.18 -23.31
C ILE A 5 3.35 9.92 -24.61
N LYS A 6 4.62 10.13 -24.91
CA LYS A 6 5.05 10.81 -26.15
C LYS A 6 4.69 10.01 -27.39
N ASN A 7 4.84 8.68 -27.32
CA ASN A 7 4.56 7.80 -28.47
C ASN A 7 3.07 7.54 -28.70
N ASN A 8 2.26 7.49 -27.62
CA ASN A 8 0.85 7.12 -27.73
C ASN A 8 -0.12 8.30 -27.83
N LEU A 9 0.24 9.49 -27.33
CA LEU A 9 -0.69 10.61 -27.19
C LEU A 9 -0.30 11.86 -27.98
N ASN A 10 0.84 11.85 -28.65
CA ASN A 10 1.39 13.00 -29.39
C ASN A 10 1.35 14.33 -28.58
N ARG A 11 1.67 14.26 -27.28
CA ARG A 11 1.67 15.38 -26.35
C ARG A 11 3.07 15.70 -25.87
N SER A 12 3.39 16.98 -25.75
CA SER A 12 4.63 17.43 -25.12
C SER A 12 4.58 17.21 -23.61
N VAL A 13 5.62 16.59 -23.03
CA VAL A 13 5.68 16.28 -21.59
C VAL A 13 6.77 17.13 -20.95
N TYR A 14 6.35 17.99 -20.02
CA TYR A 14 7.23 18.81 -19.19
C TYR A 14 7.25 18.24 -17.78
N THR A 15 8.44 17.95 -17.28
CA THR A 15 8.60 17.43 -15.91
C THR A 15 9.33 18.46 -15.08
N TRP A 16 8.78 18.78 -13.92
CA TRP A 16 9.35 19.70 -12.96
C TRP A 16 9.63 19.01 -11.63
N ASP A 17 10.75 19.37 -11.01
CA ASP A 17 11.02 19.14 -9.60
C ASP A 17 11.61 20.41 -8.97
N PHE A 18 11.56 20.48 -7.64
CA PHE A 18 11.94 21.68 -6.91
C PHE A 18 13.42 22.03 -7.06
N ILE A 19 14.31 21.06 -7.17
CA ILE A 19 15.77 21.29 -7.20
C ILE A 19 16.25 21.65 -8.61
N GLU A 20 15.82 20.89 -9.62
CA GLU A 20 16.32 21.02 -10.99
C GLU A 20 15.45 21.93 -11.88
N GLY A 21 14.22 22.25 -11.41
CA GLY A 21 13.26 23.00 -12.22
C GLY A 21 12.67 22.14 -13.35
N TYR A 22 12.35 22.74 -14.49
CA TYR A 22 11.82 22.03 -15.63
C TYR A 22 12.90 21.31 -16.43
N ALA A 23 12.79 20.00 -16.52
CA ALA A 23 13.57 19.23 -17.47
C ALA A 23 13.04 19.46 -18.90
N ASN A 24 13.92 19.79 -19.86
CA ASN A 24 13.61 20.12 -21.27
C ASN A 24 12.81 21.41 -21.44
N ASN A 25 13.11 22.44 -20.66
CA ASN A 25 12.60 23.77 -20.93
C ASN A 25 13.35 24.36 -22.11
N PRO A 26 12.67 24.65 -23.25
CA PRO A 26 13.33 25.18 -24.43
C PRO A 26 13.84 26.62 -24.24
N ASN A 27 13.36 27.32 -23.20
CA ASN A 27 13.55 28.77 -23.09
C ASN A 27 14.55 29.23 -22.03
N ASN A 28 15.02 28.36 -21.09
CA ASN A 28 16.02 28.78 -20.11
C ASN A 28 16.56 27.64 -19.23
N GLN A 29 17.87 27.62 -19.02
CA GLN A 29 18.59 26.58 -18.29
C GLN A 29 18.33 26.55 -16.76
N SER A 30 17.53 27.41 -16.18
CA SER A 30 17.26 27.44 -14.74
C SER A 30 15.87 27.93 -14.37
N PHE A 31 14.95 28.03 -15.34
CA PHE A 31 13.63 28.57 -15.10
C PHE A 31 12.83 27.69 -14.13
N ALA A 32 12.18 28.32 -13.15
CA ALA A 32 11.40 27.70 -12.09
C ALA A 32 12.21 26.79 -11.14
N LYS A 33 13.53 26.93 -11.10
CA LYS A 33 14.38 26.25 -10.14
C LYS A 33 14.12 26.82 -8.75
N ARG A 34 13.81 25.98 -7.77
CA ARG A 34 13.47 26.35 -6.38
C ARG A 34 12.32 27.38 -6.26
N ASN A 35 11.52 27.52 -7.31
CA ASN A 35 10.40 28.44 -7.31
C ASN A 35 9.12 27.78 -7.86
N PRO A 36 8.23 27.29 -6.99
CA PRO A 36 7.00 26.63 -7.41
C PRO A 36 6.00 27.57 -8.09
N LEU A 37 6.03 28.87 -7.75
CA LEU A 37 5.15 29.84 -8.42
C LEU A 37 5.54 30.02 -9.89
N GLN A 38 6.84 30.15 -10.18
CA GLN A 38 7.34 30.22 -11.56
C GLN A 38 7.05 28.93 -12.34
N ALA A 39 7.01 27.77 -11.64
CA ALA A 39 6.64 26.53 -12.29
C ALA A 39 5.19 26.57 -12.82
N LEU A 40 4.27 27.17 -12.08
CA LEU A 40 2.91 27.38 -12.52
C LEU A 40 2.79 28.49 -13.60
N GLU A 41 3.61 29.52 -13.54
CA GLU A 41 3.63 30.55 -14.56
C GLU A 41 4.01 30.02 -15.93
N LEU A 42 4.92 29.05 -16.01
CA LEU A 42 5.28 28.41 -17.28
C LEU A 42 4.08 27.69 -17.91
N VAL A 43 3.25 27.03 -17.10
CA VAL A 43 2.02 26.38 -17.59
C VAL A 43 1.10 27.38 -18.28
N GLU A 44 1.05 28.60 -17.77
CA GLU A 44 0.21 29.66 -18.30
C GLU A 44 0.82 30.27 -19.57
N ARG A 45 2.14 30.53 -19.57
CA ARG A 45 2.87 31.23 -20.68
C ARG A 45 3.01 30.37 -21.94
N LEU A 46 3.10 29.05 -21.83
CA LEU A 46 3.21 28.21 -23.02
C LEU A 46 1.95 28.33 -23.86
N THR A 47 2.15 28.67 -25.13
CA THR A 47 1.06 28.95 -26.07
C THR A 47 0.14 27.75 -26.28
N CYS A 48 -1.13 28.03 -26.48
CA CYS A 48 -2.27 27.10 -26.37
C CYS A 48 -2.41 26.06 -27.48
N GLN A 49 -1.58 26.08 -28.52
CA GLN A 49 -1.85 25.29 -29.74
C GLN A 49 -1.35 23.85 -29.68
N THR A 50 -0.40 23.52 -28.79
CA THR A 50 0.13 22.17 -28.69
C THR A 50 -0.35 21.50 -27.41
N PRO A 51 -0.94 20.29 -27.51
CA PRO A 51 -1.31 19.52 -26.31
C PRO A 51 -0.09 19.26 -25.41
N ALA A 52 -0.19 19.63 -24.13
CA ALA A 52 0.93 19.55 -23.19
C ALA A 52 0.53 18.91 -21.86
N LEU A 53 1.45 18.14 -21.29
CA LEU A 53 1.32 17.50 -19.99
C LEU A 53 2.43 18.01 -19.07
N PHE A 54 2.05 18.55 -17.92
CA PHE A 54 2.95 19.04 -16.89
C PHE A 54 2.97 18.06 -15.72
N LEU A 55 4.10 17.41 -15.51
CA LEU A 55 4.32 16.48 -14.37
C LEU A 55 5.09 17.23 -13.29
N LEU A 56 4.42 17.56 -12.19
CA LEU A 56 5.00 18.27 -11.06
C LEU A 56 5.27 17.26 -9.93
N LYS A 57 6.56 17.00 -9.65
CA LYS A 57 6.96 16.06 -8.59
C LYS A 57 6.94 16.74 -7.23
N ASP A 58 6.35 16.07 -6.23
CA ASP A 58 6.28 16.51 -4.84
C ASP A 58 5.71 17.94 -4.65
N PHE A 59 4.92 18.40 -5.60
CA PHE A 59 4.33 19.75 -5.59
C PHE A 59 3.24 19.90 -4.49
N ASN A 60 2.72 18.80 -3.97
CA ASN A 60 1.75 18.78 -2.86
C ASN A 60 2.23 19.56 -1.63
N ARG A 61 3.55 19.61 -1.38
CA ARG A 61 4.15 20.31 -0.24
C ARG A 61 3.96 21.82 -0.29
N PHE A 62 3.70 22.36 -1.45
CA PHE A 62 3.52 23.80 -1.69
C PHE A 62 2.04 24.21 -1.77
N LEU A 63 1.10 23.28 -1.79
CA LEU A 63 -0.34 23.57 -1.95
C LEU A 63 -0.95 24.37 -0.77
N THR A 64 -0.29 24.37 0.38
CA THR A 64 -0.71 25.14 1.57
C THR A 64 -0.35 26.62 1.47
N ASP A 65 0.52 27.01 0.55
CA ASP A 65 0.84 28.41 0.30
C ASP A 65 -0.33 29.11 -0.42
N ILE A 66 -0.77 30.23 0.15
CA ILE A 66 -1.93 31.00 -0.33
C ILE A 66 -1.71 31.46 -1.78
N SER A 67 -0.50 31.90 -2.13
CA SER A 67 -0.15 32.40 -3.46
C SER A 67 -0.24 31.29 -4.49
N ILE A 68 0.25 30.09 -4.15
CA ILE A 68 0.23 28.90 -5.00
C ILE A 68 -1.19 28.38 -5.16
N ALA A 69 -1.94 28.24 -4.06
CA ALA A 69 -3.32 27.84 -4.10
C ALA A 69 -4.17 28.78 -4.97
N ARG A 70 -3.97 30.08 -4.83
CA ARG A 70 -4.65 31.08 -5.65
C ARG A 70 -4.25 31.00 -7.13
N LYS A 71 -2.95 30.82 -7.40
CA LYS A 71 -2.44 30.66 -8.78
C LYS A 71 -3.04 29.42 -9.46
N LEU A 72 -3.11 28.29 -8.74
CA LEU A 72 -3.75 27.08 -9.26
C LEU A 72 -5.24 27.28 -9.59
N LYS A 73 -5.99 27.99 -8.73
CA LYS A 73 -7.38 28.37 -9.02
C LYS A 73 -7.52 29.20 -10.28
N ASN A 74 -6.61 30.13 -10.50
CA ASN A 74 -6.64 30.97 -11.69
C ASN A 74 -6.31 30.14 -12.96
N ILE A 75 -5.24 29.35 -12.89
CA ILE A 75 -4.81 28.47 -14.00
C ILE A 75 -5.90 27.44 -14.34
N SER A 76 -6.59 26.86 -13.34
CA SER A 76 -7.63 25.87 -13.59
C SER A 76 -8.77 26.38 -14.49
N ARG A 77 -9.07 27.67 -14.41
CA ARG A 77 -10.07 28.31 -15.29
C ARG A 77 -9.57 28.36 -16.74
N VAL A 78 -8.29 28.67 -16.93
CA VAL A 78 -7.66 28.78 -18.24
C VAL A 78 -7.48 27.38 -18.86
N LEU A 79 -7.09 26.41 -18.07
CA LEU A 79 -6.87 25.01 -18.54
C LEU A 79 -8.14 24.34 -19.06
N LYS A 80 -9.34 24.78 -18.63
CA LYS A 80 -10.61 24.26 -19.18
C LYS A 80 -10.77 24.54 -20.68
N LEU A 81 -10.11 25.57 -21.18
CA LEU A 81 -10.18 26.01 -22.58
C LEU A 81 -8.93 25.63 -23.40
N GLN A 82 -7.97 24.96 -22.78
CA GLN A 82 -6.67 24.65 -23.40
C GLN A 82 -6.36 23.14 -23.32
N PRO A 83 -5.69 22.55 -24.31
CA PRO A 83 -5.32 21.13 -24.31
C PRO A 83 -4.11 20.86 -23.40
N LYS A 84 -4.12 21.40 -22.20
CA LYS A 84 -3.06 21.25 -21.20
C LYS A 84 -3.58 20.50 -19.98
N THR A 85 -2.73 19.66 -19.37
CA THR A 85 -3.06 18.91 -18.18
C THR A 85 -1.93 19.02 -17.16
N ILE A 86 -2.24 19.31 -15.92
CA ILE A 86 -1.29 19.27 -14.80
C ILE A 86 -1.50 17.97 -14.04
N ILE A 87 -0.42 17.24 -13.78
CA ILE A 87 -0.41 16.05 -12.92
C ILE A 87 0.59 16.29 -11.80
N ILE A 88 0.13 16.26 -10.57
CA ILE A 88 0.97 16.30 -9.38
C ILE A 88 1.24 14.87 -8.96
N ILE A 89 2.52 14.50 -8.86
CA ILE A 89 2.96 13.18 -8.40
C ILE A 89 3.47 13.33 -6.97
N SER A 90 2.89 12.59 -6.05
CA SER A 90 3.22 12.69 -4.64
C SER A 90 3.03 11.36 -3.91
N SER A 91 3.80 11.14 -2.86
CA SER A 91 3.64 10.01 -1.94
C SER A 91 2.54 10.24 -0.89
N GLU A 92 2.18 11.50 -0.65
CA GLU A 92 1.22 11.92 0.38
C GLU A 92 0.13 12.79 -0.22
N ILE A 93 -1.09 12.66 0.31
CA ILE A 93 -2.22 13.48 -0.10
C ILE A 93 -2.51 14.49 1.01
N ASN A 94 -2.10 15.72 0.77
CA ASN A 94 -2.46 16.85 1.62
C ASN A 94 -2.99 17.99 0.74
N ILE A 95 -4.31 17.99 0.51
CA ILE A 95 -4.96 18.96 -0.35
C ILE A 95 -5.76 19.91 0.52
N PRO A 96 -5.48 21.22 0.50
CA PRO A 96 -6.28 22.23 1.16
C PRO A 96 -7.74 22.17 0.72
N LYS A 97 -8.67 22.41 1.64
CA LYS A 97 -10.12 22.38 1.36
C LYS A 97 -10.50 23.20 0.13
N GLU A 98 -9.81 24.31 -0.07
CA GLU A 98 -10.05 25.23 -1.16
C GLU A 98 -9.72 24.67 -2.56
N LEU A 99 -8.92 23.59 -2.65
CA LEU A 99 -8.50 22.99 -3.91
C LEU A 99 -9.15 21.63 -4.15
N GLN A 100 -9.91 21.11 -3.20
CA GLN A 100 -10.52 19.77 -3.29
C GLN A 100 -11.42 19.61 -4.52
N ASP A 101 -12.22 20.62 -4.84
CA ASP A 101 -13.12 20.60 -5.99
C ASP A 101 -12.41 20.71 -7.35
N LEU A 102 -11.14 21.11 -7.35
CA LEU A 102 -10.34 21.32 -8.58
C LEU A 102 -9.42 20.15 -8.89
N ILE A 103 -9.11 19.30 -7.91
CA ILE A 103 -8.11 18.25 -8.03
C ILE A 103 -8.78 16.88 -7.95
N THR A 104 -8.61 16.10 -9.01
CA THR A 104 -9.02 14.70 -9.02
C THR A 104 -7.88 13.84 -8.49
N ILE A 105 -8.14 13.06 -7.44
CA ILE A 105 -7.15 12.17 -6.84
C ILE A 105 -7.22 10.81 -7.54
N LEU A 106 -6.06 10.38 -8.05
CA LEU A 106 -5.89 9.06 -8.63
C LEU A 106 -4.90 8.26 -7.78
N TYR A 107 -5.35 7.17 -7.21
CA TYR A 107 -4.48 6.27 -6.45
C TYR A 107 -3.75 5.33 -7.40
N PHE A 108 -2.43 5.39 -7.38
CA PHE A 108 -1.59 4.44 -8.10
C PHE A 108 -1.48 3.15 -7.28
N GLN A 109 -2.21 2.15 -7.70
CA GLN A 109 -2.26 0.87 -6.99
C GLN A 109 -0.95 0.09 -7.17
N LEU A 110 -0.64 -0.73 -6.15
CA LEU A 110 0.43 -1.71 -6.28
C LEU A 110 0.07 -2.78 -7.33
N PRO A 111 1.08 -3.42 -7.93
CA PRO A 111 0.85 -4.39 -8.99
C PRO A 111 0.05 -5.59 -8.47
N ASN A 112 -0.89 -6.05 -9.27
CA ASN A 112 -1.66 -7.25 -9.02
C ASN A 112 -0.87 -8.53 -9.37
N GLU A 113 -1.41 -9.69 -9.04
CA GLU A 113 -0.74 -10.99 -9.24
C GLU A 113 -0.36 -11.21 -10.71
N LEU A 114 -1.23 -10.85 -11.66
CA LEU A 114 -0.96 -10.99 -13.10
C LEU A 114 0.17 -10.08 -13.58
N GLU A 115 0.20 -8.86 -13.09
CA GLU A 115 1.26 -7.89 -13.43
C GLU A 115 2.60 -8.33 -12.86
N ILE A 116 2.62 -8.83 -11.62
CA ILE A 116 3.82 -9.38 -10.99
C ILE A 116 4.31 -10.60 -11.78
N HIS A 117 3.42 -11.53 -12.10
CA HIS A 117 3.76 -12.73 -12.86
C HIS A 117 4.38 -12.38 -14.22
N ARG A 118 3.78 -11.42 -14.96
CA ARG A 118 4.34 -10.94 -16.24
C ARG A 118 5.73 -10.33 -16.08
N GLU A 119 5.92 -9.50 -15.04
CA GLU A 119 7.20 -8.88 -14.79
C GLU A 119 8.28 -9.89 -14.37
N LEU A 120 7.94 -10.86 -13.52
CA LEU A 120 8.84 -11.96 -13.16
C LEU A 120 9.24 -12.77 -14.38
N THR A 121 8.28 -13.18 -15.20
CA THR A 121 8.53 -13.92 -16.43
C THR A 121 9.43 -13.14 -17.38
N ARG A 122 9.19 -11.84 -17.55
CA ARG A 122 10.03 -10.95 -18.36
C ARG A 122 11.47 -10.89 -17.87
N LEU A 123 11.67 -10.72 -16.55
CA LEU A 123 13.00 -10.65 -15.93
C LEU A 123 13.75 -11.99 -16.06
N ILE A 124 13.06 -13.10 -15.79
CA ILE A 124 13.60 -14.46 -15.87
C ILE A 124 14.05 -14.77 -17.30
N ASN A 125 13.20 -14.47 -18.29
CA ASN A 125 13.52 -14.69 -19.71
C ASN A 125 14.71 -13.82 -20.16
N SER A 126 14.81 -12.56 -19.69
CA SER A 126 15.93 -11.68 -20.03
C SER A 126 17.28 -12.15 -19.48
N LEU A 127 17.25 -13.03 -18.47
CA LEU A 127 18.44 -13.57 -17.80
C LEU A 127 18.73 -15.02 -18.19
N ASN A 128 17.91 -15.61 -19.08
CA ASN A 128 17.99 -17.02 -19.52
C ASN A 128 18.01 -18.00 -18.33
N ILE A 129 17.19 -17.73 -17.30
CA ILE A 129 17.05 -18.60 -16.13
C ILE A 129 15.82 -19.49 -16.33
N GLU A 130 15.99 -20.81 -16.24
CA GLU A 130 14.86 -21.74 -16.23
C GLU A 130 14.33 -21.92 -14.80
N LEU A 131 13.06 -21.66 -14.59
CA LEU A 131 12.38 -21.89 -13.32
C LEU A 131 11.24 -22.88 -13.45
N LYS A 132 11.06 -23.70 -12.42
CA LYS A 132 9.88 -24.55 -12.30
C LYS A 132 8.61 -23.68 -12.16
N PRO A 133 7.49 -24.01 -12.84
CA PRO A 133 6.25 -23.24 -12.75
C PRO A 133 5.77 -23.03 -11.31
N SER A 134 5.87 -24.06 -10.46
CA SER A 134 5.50 -23.98 -9.05
C SER A 134 6.32 -22.95 -8.25
N LEU A 135 7.61 -22.82 -8.55
CA LEU A 135 8.48 -21.83 -7.92
C LEU A 135 8.11 -20.41 -8.38
N LEU A 136 7.79 -20.23 -9.65
CA LEU A 136 7.36 -18.94 -10.20
C LEU A 136 6.05 -18.47 -9.55
N GLU A 137 5.08 -19.36 -9.35
CA GLU A 137 3.85 -19.04 -8.62
C GLU A 137 4.10 -18.64 -7.18
N ASN A 138 4.96 -19.39 -6.47
CA ASN A 138 5.31 -19.08 -5.09
C ASN A 138 6.04 -17.73 -4.98
N LEU A 139 6.96 -17.43 -5.91
CA LEU A 139 7.62 -16.12 -5.99
C LEU A 139 6.62 -15.00 -6.28
N THR A 140 5.67 -15.23 -7.20
CA THR A 140 4.62 -14.26 -7.52
C THR A 140 3.83 -13.90 -6.27
N ARG A 141 3.38 -14.89 -5.50
CA ARG A 141 2.68 -14.68 -4.23
C ARG A 141 3.56 -14.00 -3.18
N ALA A 142 4.83 -14.37 -3.10
CA ALA A 142 5.78 -13.71 -2.20
C ALA A 142 6.02 -12.24 -2.56
N CYS A 143 5.89 -11.85 -3.82
CA CYS A 143 6.05 -10.48 -4.30
C CYS A 143 4.80 -9.60 -4.11
N LEU A 144 3.60 -10.16 -3.86
CA LEU A 144 2.39 -9.38 -3.62
C LEU A 144 2.62 -8.35 -2.51
N GLY A 145 2.12 -7.13 -2.71
CA GLY A 145 2.31 -6.02 -1.77
C GLY A 145 3.63 -5.27 -1.90
N LEU A 146 4.50 -5.65 -2.86
CA LEU A 146 5.70 -4.90 -3.22
C LEU A 146 5.47 -4.10 -4.51
N SER A 147 6.11 -2.93 -4.63
CA SER A 147 6.15 -2.21 -5.91
C SER A 147 7.04 -2.94 -6.92
N LEU A 148 6.77 -2.80 -8.22
CA LEU A 148 7.58 -3.41 -9.28
C LEU A 148 9.07 -3.03 -9.16
N GLU A 149 9.36 -1.81 -8.76
CA GLU A 149 10.74 -1.35 -8.55
C GLU A 149 11.43 -2.11 -7.40
N ARG A 150 10.73 -2.31 -6.28
CA ARG A 150 11.27 -3.11 -5.16
C ARG A 150 11.47 -4.57 -5.57
N ILE A 151 10.51 -5.14 -6.29
CA ILE A 151 10.64 -6.51 -6.83
C ILE A 151 11.90 -6.63 -7.68
N ARG A 152 12.10 -5.73 -8.63
CA ARG A 152 13.31 -5.71 -9.48
C ARG A 152 14.58 -5.61 -8.65
N ARG A 153 14.62 -4.69 -7.69
CA ARG A 153 15.79 -4.48 -6.82
C ARG A 153 16.13 -5.73 -6.02
N VAL A 154 15.12 -6.37 -5.40
CA VAL A 154 15.34 -7.57 -4.58
C VAL A 154 15.79 -8.74 -5.45
N LEU A 155 15.14 -8.96 -6.58
CA LEU A 155 15.53 -10.01 -7.53
C LEU A 155 16.95 -9.78 -8.08
N SER A 156 17.30 -8.55 -8.46
CA SER A 156 18.65 -8.24 -8.88
C SER A 156 19.67 -8.54 -7.79
N LYS A 157 19.37 -8.20 -6.53
CA LYS A 157 20.20 -8.55 -5.38
C LYS A 157 20.36 -10.06 -5.23
N ILE A 158 19.27 -10.84 -5.33
CA ILE A 158 19.29 -12.30 -5.25
C ILE A 158 20.19 -12.88 -6.33
N ILE A 159 20.01 -12.44 -7.58
CA ILE A 159 20.76 -12.94 -8.72
C ILE A 159 22.26 -12.62 -8.61
N VAL A 160 22.59 -11.39 -8.23
CA VAL A 160 24.00 -10.98 -8.06
C VAL A 160 24.68 -11.77 -6.93
N THR A 161 23.94 -11.99 -5.80
CA THR A 161 24.52 -12.63 -4.62
C THR A 161 24.60 -14.15 -4.76
N TYR A 162 23.52 -14.79 -5.25
CA TYR A 162 23.40 -16.25 -5.23
C TYR A 162 23.50 -16.90 -6.62
N LYS A 163 23.50 -16.09 -7.70
CA LYS A 163 23.57 -16.53 -9.10
C LYS A 163 22.47 -17.51 -9.52
N LYS A 164 21.46 -17.70 -8.69
CA LYS A 164 20.32 -18.59 -8.92
C LYS A 164 19.09 -18.06 -8.17
N ILE A 165 17.91 -18.45 -8.67
CA ILE A 165 16.63 -18.22 -7.99
C ILE A 165 16.12 -19.58 -7.50
N ASP A 166 15.98 -19.75 -6.21
CA ASP A 166 15.54 -20.97 -5.55
C ASP A 166 14.49 -20.67 -4.46
N GLU A 167 14.11 -21.68 -3.68
CA GLU A 167 13.16 -21.52 -2.58
C GLU A 167 13.67 -20.56 -1.49
N ASN A 168 15.00 -20.43 -1.31
CA ASN A 168 15.58 -19.47 -0.38
C ASN A 168 15.31 -18.01 -0.80
N SER A 169 15.11 -17.77 -2.09
CA SER A 169 14.73 -16.46 -2.64
C SER A 169 13.41 -15.95 -2.07
N ILE A 170 12.48 -16.85 -1.75
CA ILE A 170 11.21 -16.52 -1.10
C ILE A 170 11.45 -15.93 0.30
N SER A 171 12.38 -16.51 1.05
CA SER A 171 12.72 -16.01 2.39
C SER A 171 13.31 -14.60 2.36
N ILE A 172 14.09 -14.27 1.33
CA ILE A 172 14.69 -12.95 1.13
C ILE A 172 13.59 -11.93 0.79
N LEU A 173 12.63 -12.28 -0.08
CA LEU A 173 11.48 -11.44 -0.38
C LEU A 173 10.60 -11.19 0.85
N LEU A 174 10.38 -12.21 1.67
CA LEU A 174 9.65 -12.06 2.93
C LEU A 174 10.39 -11.15 3.92
N ASN A 175 11.72 -11.20 3.95
CA ASN A 175 12.51 -10.28 4.78
C ASN A 175 12.41 -8.82 4.32
N GLU A 176 12.31 -8.59 3.02
CA GLU A 176 12.05 -7.24 2.49
C GLU A 176 10.67 -6.71 2.93
N LYS A 177 9.65 -7.57 2.91
CA LYS A 177 8.33 -7.23 3.48
C LYS A 177 8.40 -6.88 4.96
N LYS A 178 9.20 -7.62 5.75
CA LYS A 178 9.42 -7.30 7.17
C LYS A 178 9.97 -5.90 7.37
N GLN A 179 10.89 -5.45 6.50
CA GLN A 179 11.44 -4.09 6.59
C GLN A 179 10.38 -3.01 6.34
N ILE A 180 9.48 -3.23 5.38
CA ILE A 180 8.37 -2.30 5.12
C ILE A 180 7.47 -2.18 6.35
N ILE A 181 7.11 -3.31 6.95
CA ILE A 181 6.24 -3.34 8.13
C ILE A 181 6.90 -2.61 9.31
N ARG A 182 8.21 -2.83 9.54
CA ARG A 182 8.96 -2.14 10.60
C ARG A 182 8.97 -0.61 10.43
N GLN A 183 8.91 -0.10 9.21
CA GLN A 183 8.86 1.34 8.94
C GLN A 183 7.55 2.00 9.37
N THR A 184 6.48 1.22 9.56
CA THR A 184 5.17 1.75 9.98
C THR A 184 5.04 1.92 11.49
N GLU A 185 5.94 1.30 12.27
CA GLU A 185 5.96 1.31 13.74
C GLU A 185 4.70 0.77 14.45
N ILE A 186 3.56 0.70 13.74
CA ILE A 186 2.25 0.30 14.28
C ILE A 186 2.03 -1.20 14.18
N LEU A 187 2.62 -1.84 13.16
CA LEU A 187 2.52 -3.26 12.90
C LEU A 187 3.84 -3.96 13.13
N GLU A 188 3.79 -5.12 13.76
CA GLU A 188 4.92 -6.00 13.94
C GLU A 188 4.76 -7.24 13.05
N TYR A 189 5.81 -7.59 12.32
CA TYR A 189 5.85 -8.84 11.57
C TYR A 189 6.26 -9.99 12.50
N TRP A 190 5.40 -10.99 12.59
CA TRP A 190 5.68 -12.21 13.34
C TRP A 190 6.00 -13.37 12.40
N SER A 191 7.21 -13.92 12.52
CA SER A 191 7.54 -15.20 11.90
C SER A 191 7.11 -16.29 12.86
N SER A 192 6.14 -17.10 12.49
CA SER A 192 5.69 -18.22 13.29
C SER A 192 6.22 -19.55 12.72
N SER A 193 6.73 -20.39 13.60
CA SER A 193 7.02 -21.80 13.34
C SER A 193 6.04 -22.73 14.04
N GLU A 194 5.01 -22.14 14.69
CA GLU A 194 4.04 -22.91 15.46
C GLU A 194 3.05 -23.62 14.54
N THR A 195 2.98 -24.92 14.67
CA THR A 195 2.07 -25.76 13.88
C THR A 195 0.74 -25.93 14.59
N ILE A 196 -0.35 -26.04 13.84
CA ILE A 196 -1.70 -26.25 14.39
C ILE A 196 -1.83 -27.56 15.17
N GLN A 197 -0.94 -28.51 14.94
CA GLN A 197 -0.90 -29.80 15.65
C GLN A 197 -0.47 -29.63 17.11
N LYS A 198 0.34 -28.62 17.44
CA LYS A 198 0.76 -28.31 18.82
C LYS A 198 -0.36 -27.75 19.69
N ILE A 199 -1.49 -27.35 19.09
CA ILE A 199 -2.64 -26.85 19.83
C ILE A 199 -3.50 -28.03 20.23
N GLY A 200 -3.61 -28.28 21.54
CA GLY A 200 -4.49 -29.30 22.09
C GLY A 200 -5.96 -28.93 21.92
N GLY A 201 -6.82 -29.92 21.68
CA GLY A 201 -8.25 -29.69 21.52
C GLY A 201 -8.61 -28.93 20.21
N VAL A 202 -9.66 -28.12 20.26
CA VAL A 202 -10.17 -27.22 19.16
C VAL A 202 -10.33 -27.92 17.81
N ASN A 203 -10.73 -29.18 17.77
CA ASN A 203 -10.82 -29.97 16.53
C ASN A 203 -11.75 -29.31 15.50
N ASN A 204 -12.88 -28.77 15.93
CA ASN A 204 -13.82 -28.05 15.06
C ASN A 204 -13.16 -26.84 14.39
N LEU A 205 -12.32 -26.10 15.11
CA LEU A 205 -11.57 -24.97 14.55
C LEU A 205 -10.52 -25.45 13.54
N LYS A 206 -9.81 -26.56 13.84
CA LYS A 206 -8.83 -27.15 12.91
C LYS A 206 -9.47 -27.54 11.59
N ASP A 207 -10.64 -28.20 11.63
CA ASP A 207 -11.38 -28.60 10.43
C ASP A 207 -11.94 -27.40 9.67
N TRP A 208 -12.42 -26.39 10.40
CA TRP A 208 -12.87 -25.13 9.81
C TRP A 208 -11.74 -24.41 9.07
N LEU A 209 -10.55 -24.31 9.66
CA LEU A 209 -9.38 -23.68 9.08
C LEU A 209 -8.91 -24.40 7.81
N LYS A 210 -8.88 -25.75 7.81
CA LYS A 210 -8.54 -26.55 6.63
C LYS A 210 -9.48 -26.26 5.46
N LYS A 211 -10.79 -26.22 5.72
CA LYS A 211 -11.80 -25.92 4.69
C LYS A 211 -11.66 -24.49 4.16
N ARG A 212 -11.32 -23.52 4.99
CA ARG A 212 -11.20 -22.09 4.61
C ARG A 212 -9.88 -21.75 3.92
N LYS A 213 -8.83 -22.56 4.07
CA LYS A 213 -7.56 -22.37 3.38
C LYS A 213 -7.73 -22.23 1.85
N ILE A 214 -8.65 -23.01 1.27
CA ILE A 214 -8.92 -23.01 -0.17
C ILE A 214 -9.47 -21.67 -0.64
N ALA A 215 -10.16 -20.91 0.22
CA ALA A 215 -10.80 -19.64 -0.14
C ALA A 215 -9.82 -18.49 -0.47
N PHE A 216 -8.51 -18.67 -0.21
CA PHE A 216 -7.47 -17.73 -0.64
C PHE A 216 -6.87 -18.08 -2.01
N GLY A 217 -7.29 -19.18 -2.62
CA GLY A 217 -6.80 -19.63 -3.92
C GLY A 217 -7.54 -18.97 -5.10
N ILE A 218 -6.87 -18.93 -6.26
CA ILE A 218 -7.44 -18.38 -7.51
C ILE A 218 -8.74 -19.07 -7.91
N GLN A 219 -8.83 -20.40 -7.69
CA GLN A 219 -10.03 -21.17 -7.99
C GLN A 219 -11.26 -20.70 -7.20
N ALA A 220 -11.10 -20.39 -5.91
CA ALA A 220 -12.19 -19.89 -5.09
C ALA A 220 -12.70 -18.53 -5.60
N LEU A 221 -11.78 -17.67 -6.00
CA LEU A 221 -12.11 -16.35 -6.59
C LEU A 221 -12.86 -16.52 -7.93
N SER A 222 -12.48 -17.48 -8.78
CA SER A 222 -13.18 -17.74 -10.03
C SER A 222 -14.60 -18.28 -9.84
N TYR A 223 -14.87 -18.96 -8.72
CA TYR A 223 -16.20 -19.38 -8.30
C TYR A 223 -17.01 -18.26 -7.59
N GLY A 224 -16.44 -17.07 -7.44
CA GLY A 224 -17.10 -15.95 -6.72
C GLY A 224 -17.19 -16.13 -5.21
N LEU A 225 -16.41 -17.03 -4.62
CA LEU A 225 -16.40 -17.25 -3.18
C LEU A 225 -15.66 -16.09 -2.48
N PRO A 226 -16.29 -15.41 -1.49
CA PRO A 226 -15.62 -14.35 -0.76
C PRO A 226 -14.52 -14.91 0.14
N THR A 227 -13.41 -14.17 0.26
CA THR A 227 -12.35 -14.52 1.20
C THR A 227 -12.85 -14.42 2.65
N PRO A 228 -12.39 -15.30 3.56
CA PRO A 228 -12.75 -15.24 4.97
C PRO A 228 -12.35 -13.90 5.58
N ARG A 229 -13.24 -13.30 6.37
CA ARG A 229 -13.00 -11.96 6.92
C ARG A 229 -12.20 -11.96 8.20
N GLY A 230 -12.51 -12.87 9.12
CA GLY A 230 -11.82 -12.93 10.39
C GLY A 230 -12.36 -14.00 11.34
N LEU A 231 -11.74 -14.07 12.49
CA LEU A 231 -12.05 -14.98 13.59
C LEU A 231 -11.88 -14.24 14.92
N LEU A 232 -12.86 -14.31 15.79
CA LEU A 232 -12.78 -13.84 17.17
C LEU A 232 -12.62 -15.04 18.12
N LEU A 233 -11.54 -15.05 18.90
CA LEU A 233 -11.23 -16.08 19.89
C LEU A 233 -11.52 -15.54 21.29
N ILE A 234 -12.57 -16.06 21.91
CA ILE A 234 -12.99 -15.68 23.25
C ILE A 234 -12.64 -16.79 24.24
N GLY A 235 -12.07 -16.45 25.38
CA GLY A 235 -11.74 -17.39 26.44
C GLY A 235 -10.81 -16.78 27.49
N ILE A 236 -10.61 -17.52 28.59
CA ILE A 236 -9.72 -17.11 29.68
C ILE A 236 -8.26 -17.03 29.24
N GLN A 237 -7.44 -16.25 29.95
CA GLN A 237 -6.00 -16.17 29.71
C GLN A 237 -5.35 -17.56 29.82
N GLY A 238 -4.31 -17.82 29.02
CA GLY A 238 -3.60 -19.11 29.03
C GLY A 238 -4.24 -20.21 28.18
N THR A 239 -5.41 -20.02 27.59
CA THR A 239 -6.09 -21.04 26.74
C THR A 239 -5.53 -21.18 25.31
N GLY A 240 -4.42 -20.53 24.99
CA GLY A 240 -3.74 -20.69 23.69
C GLY A 240 -4.28 -19.82 22.56
N LYS A 241 -5.05 -18.75 22.84
CA LYS A 241 -5.60 -17.84 21.81
C LYS A 241 -4.51 -17.26 20.91
N SER A 242 -3.46 -16.67 21.50
CA SER A 242 -2.33 -16.08 20.76
C SER A 242 -1.51 -17.14 20.00
N LEU A 243 -1.41 -18.35 20.55
CA LEU A 243 -0.79 -19.49 19.87
C LEU A 243 -1.59 -19.90 18.63
N THR A 244 -2.93 -19.87 18.75
CA THR A 244 -3.84 -20.16 17.64
C THR A 244 -3.66 -19.18 16.48
N ALA A 245 -3.55 -17.88 16.75
CA ALA A 245 -3.29 -16.88 15.70
C ALA A 245 -1.99 -17.18 14.93
N LYS A 246 -0.92 -17.54 15.66
CA LYS A 246 0.37 -17.93 15.06
C LYS A 246 0.26 -19.21 14.23
N ALA A 247 -0.45 -20.21 14.73
CA ALA A 247 -0.62 -21.48 14.03
C ALA A 247 -1.47 -21.36 12.77
N ILE A 248 -2.47 -20.46 12.75
CA ILE A 248 -3.25 -20.15 11.53
C ILE A 248 -2.32 -19.60 10.45
N ALA A 249 -1.42 -18.68 10.79
CA ALA A 249 -0.48 -18.11 9.85
C ALA A 249 0.45 -19.15 9.22
N THR A 250 0.94 -20.06 10.03
CA THR A 250 1.78 -21.18 9.56
C THR A 250 0.99 -22.16 8.69
N GLU A 251 -0.24 -22.52 9.08
CA GLU A 251 -1.09 -23.46 8.32
C GLU A 251 -1.48 -22.91 6.96
N TRP A 252 -1.80 -21.61 6.89
CA TRP A 252 -2.19 -20.96 5.65
C TRP A 252 -1.02 -20.40 4.84
N GLN A 253 0.20 -20.45 5.42
CA GLN A 253 1.43 -19.89 4.82
C GLN A 253 1.29 -18.41 4.48
N LEU A 254 0.57 -17.67 5.32
CA LEU A 254 0.37 -16.23 5.16
C LEU A 254 1.22 -15.44 6.17
N PRO A 255 1.68 -14.24 5.82
CA PRO A 255 2.38 -13.36 6.75
C PRO A 255 1.47 -12.97 7.91
N LEU A 256 2.01 -13.00 9.13
CA LEU A 256 1.32 -12.59 10.35
C LEU A 256 1.78 -11.18 10.76
N LEU A 257 0.80 -10.27 10.81
CA LEU A 257 0.99 -8.89 11.24
C LEU A 257 0.31 -8.74 12.60
N LYS A 258 1.09 -8.43 13.64
CA LYS A 258 0.53 -8.11 14.95
C LYS A 258 0.32 -6.61 15.07
N LEU A 259 -0.87 -6.20 15.47
CA LEU A 259 -1.16 -4.80 15.79
C LEU A 259 -0.62 -4.47 17.18
N ASP A 260 0.21 -3.43 17.27
CA ASP A 260 0.60 -2.82 18.53
C ASP A 260 -0.46 -1.79 18.94
N VAL A 261 -1.35 -2.23 19.82
CA VAL A 261 -2.47 -1.43 20.32
C VAL A 261 -1.96 -0.19 21.07
N GLY A 262 -0.85 -0.30 21.82
CA GLY A 262 -0.28 0.81 22.56
C GLY A 262 0.19 1.93 21.62
N LYS A 263 0.81 1.58 20.50
CA LYS A 263 1.24 2.56 19.49
C LYS A 263 0.09 3.14 18.67
N LEU A 264 -0.99 2.40 18.52
CA LEU A 264 -2.19 2.90 17.83
C LEU A 264 -2.83 4.06 18.60
N PHE A 265 -2.91 3.95 19.93
CA PHE A 265 -3.57 4.93 20.80
C PHE A 265 -2.61 5.93 21.49
N GLY A 266 -1.30 5.73 21.36
CA GLY A 266 -0.25 6.52 22.03
C GLY A 266 0.03 7.91 21.44
N GLY A 267 -0.87 8.50 20.65
CA GLY A 267 -0.68 9.81 20.01
C GLY A 267 -1.66 10.87 20.49
N LEU A 268 -1.45 12.11 20.03
CA LEU A 268 -2.38 13.22 20.24
C LEU A 268 -3.74 12.94 19.55
N VAL A 269 -4.79 13.63 20.01
CA VAL A 269 -6.14 13.54 19.43
C VAL A 269 -6.07 13.82 17.91
N GLY A 270 -6.57 12.89 17.10
CA GLY A 270 -6.51 12.94 15.63
C GLY A 270 -5.37 12.13 15.00
N GLU A 271 -4.25 11.88 15.67
CA GLU A 271 -3.20 11.00 15.16
C GLU A 271 -3.63 9.53 15.17
N SER A 272 -4.39 9.11 16.18
CA SER A 272 -4.86 7.73 16.31
C SER A 272 -5.74 7.30 15.13
N GLU A 273 -6.65 8.16 14.65
CA GLU A 273 -7.45 7.88 13.44
C GLU A 273 -6.56 7.77 12.18
N SER A 274 -5.55 8.63 12.06
CA SER A 274 -4.60 8.57 10.95
C SER A 274 -3.77 7.28 11.00
N ARG A 275 -3.31 6.89 12.19
CA ARG A 275 -2.58 5.64 12.42
C ARG A 275 -3.43 4.41 12.10
N LEU A 276 -4.72 4.41 12.48
CA LEU A 276 -5.64 3.33 12.11
C LEU A 276 -5.77 3.19 10.58
N ARG A 277 -5.95 4.29 9.87
CA ARG A 277 -6.02 4.29 8.40
C ARG A 277 -4.71 3.81 7.78
N GLN A 278 -3.59 4.24 8.30
CA GLN A 278 -2.26 3.78 7.87
C GLN A 278 -2.09 2.27 8.10
N MET A 279 -2.50 1.75 9.25
CA MET A 279 -2.48 0.32 9.56
C MET A 279 -3.32 -0.48 8.56
N ILE A 280 -4.55 -0.03 8.30
CA ILE A 280 -5.44 -0.64 7.31
C ILE A 280 -4.78 -0.66 5.93
N GLN A 281 -4.25 0.46 5.47
CA GLN A 281 -3.59 0.59 4.18
C GLN A 281 -2.39 -0.36 4.04
N VAL A 282 -1.58 -0.49 5.10
CA VAL A 282 -0.43 -1.41 5.11
C VAL A 282 -0.89 -2.86 5.10
N ALA A 283 -1.90 -3.23 5.91
CA ALA A 283 -2.44 -4.58 5.91
C ALA A 283 -3.03 -4.97 4.54
N GLU A 284 -3.78 -4.07 3.91
CA GLU A 284 -4.32 -4.28 2.56
C GLU A 284 -3.22 -4.36 1.49
N THR A 285 -2.18 -3.55 1.61
CA THR A 285 -1.02 -3.57 0.72
C THR A 285 -0.28 -4.91 0.77
N LEU A 286 -0.16 -5.48 1.97
CA LEU A 286 0.54 -6.75 2.21
C LEU A 286 -0.35 -7.98 2.04
N SER A 287 -1.61 -7.79 1.66
CA SER A 287 -2.54 -8.89 1.43
C SER A 287 -2.06 -9.83 0.29
N PRO A 288 -2.29 -11.15 0.39
CA PRO A 288 -3.00 -11.85 1.46
C PRO A 288 -2.18 -11.94 2.74
N CYS A 289 -2.77 -11.58 3.89
CA CYS A 289 -2.10 -11.60 5.18
C CYS A 289 -3.08 -11.86 6.34
N ILE A 290 -2.54 -12.17 7.50
CA ILE A 290 -3.29 -12.28 8.76
C ILE A 290 -2.96 -11.07 9.62
N LEU A 291 -3.97 -10.34 10.03
CA LEU A 291 -3.88 -9.25 11.00
C LEU A 291 -4.30 -9.77 12.37
N TRP A 292 -3.35 -9.87 13.29
CA TRP A 292 -3.62 -10.31 14.65
C TRP A 292 -3.74 -9.10 15.57
N ILE A 293 -4.87 -9.00 16.25
CA ILE A 293 -5.17 -8.00 17.25
C ILE A 293 -5.29 -8.72 18.59
N ASP A 294 -4.27 -8.53 19.42
CA ASP A 294 -4.24 -9.09 20.77
C ASP A 294 -4.96 -8.16 21.74
N GLU A 295 -5.74 -8.72 22.67
CA GLU A 295 -6.49 -7.97 23.68
C GLU A 295 -7.38 -6.86 23.05
N ILE A 296 -8.24 -7.25 22.10
CA ILE A 296 -9.10 -6.30 21.36
C ILE A 296 -10.01 -5.50 22.30
N ASP A 297 -10.40 -6.08 23.43
CA ASP A 297 -11.16 -5.43 24.48
C ASP A 297 -10.39 -4.24 25.07
N LYS A 298 -9.11 -4.39 25.34
CA LYS A 298 -8.27 -3.27 25.82
C LYS A 298 -8.04 -2.22 24.73
N ALA A 299 -8.00 -2.65 23.47
CA ALA A 299 -7.83 -1.74 22.33
C ALA A 299 -8.98 -0.73 22.24
N PHE A 300 -10.19 -1.10 22.60
CA PHE A 300 -11.37 -0.29 22.40
C PHE A 300 -12.15 0.03 23.71
N ASN A 301 -11.70 -0.47 24.88
CA ASN A 301 -12.37 -0.28 26.17
C ASN A 301 -12.11 1.07 26.88
N ASN A 302 -11.30 1.96 26.32
CA ASN A 302 -11.15 3.32 26.86
C ASN A 302 -12.43 4.19 26.67
N LEU A 303 -13.59 3.52 26.54
CA LEU A 303 -14.89 4.12 26.31
C LEU A 303 -15.44 4.88 27.52
N ASP A 304 -14.93 4.56 28.75
CA ASP A 304 -15.48 5.11 30.01
C ASP A 304 -14.70 6.31 30.58
N ASN A 305 -13.53 6.62 30.08
CA ASN A 305 -12.78 7.79 30.49
C ASN A 305 -13.32 9.07 29.80
N LYS A 306 -13.94 9.94 30.58
CA LYS A 306 -14.69 11.16 30.22
C LYS A 306 -13.95 12.18 29.31
N GLY A 307 -12.70 11.93 28.90
CA GLY A 307 -11.92 12.84 28.06
C GLY A 307 -11.74 12.41 26.61
N ASP A 308 -11.84 11.11 26.27
CA ASP A 308 -11.43 10.59 24.94
C ASP A 308 -12.44 9.61 24.29
N SER A 309 -13.64 9.50 24.89
CA SER A 309 -14.69 8.56 24.46
C SER A 309 -15.14 8.70 23.00
N GLY A 310 -15.09 9.90 22.46
CA GLY A 310 -15.51 10.18 21.09
C GLY A 310 -14.52 9.65 20.02
N THR A 311 -13.22 9.65 20.30
CA THR A 311 -12.19 9.21 19.36
C THR A 311 -12.15 7.68 19.25
N SER A 312 -12.18 6.99 20.39
CA SER A 312 -12.19 5.52 20.41
C SER A 312 -13.42 4.94 19.72
N ASN A 313 -14.62 5.52 19.93
CA ASN A 313 -15.84 5.11 19.25
C ASN A 313 -15.77 5.32 17.73
N ARG A 314 -15.22 6.44 17.27
CA ARG A 314 -15.04 6.71 15.82
C ARG A 314 -14.02 5.74 15.20
N MET A 315 -12.93 5.43 15.90
CA MET A 315 -11.94 4.45 15.45
C MET A 315 -12.55 3.05 15.35
N LEU A 316 -13.31 2.62 16.36
CA LEU A 316 -14.02 1.33 16.32
C LEU A 316 -15.02 1.29 15.17
N GLY A 317 -15.80 2.34 14.98
CA GLY A 317 -16.73 2.46 13.84
C GLY A 317 -16.00 2.36 12.50
N THR A 318 -14.89 3.06 12.33
CA THR A 318 -14.05 3.00 11.12
C THR A 318 -13.49 1.59 10.89
N PHE A 319 -13.02 0.92 11.95
CA PHE A 319 -12.49 -0.43 11.85
C PHE A 319 -13.56 -1.46 11.49
N ILE A 320 -14.75 -1.39 12.12
CA ILE A 320 -15.88 -2.29 11.83
C ILE A 320 -16.38 -2.07 10.39
N SER A 321 -16.53 -0.82 9.95
CA SER A 321 -16.92 -0.50 8.57
C SER A 321 -15.91 -1.09 7.58
N TRP A 322 -14.62 -0.88 7.83
CA TRP A 322 -13.59 -1.50 7.01
C TRP A 322 -13.68 -3.02 6.99
N LEU A 323 -13.86 -3.67 8.15
CA LEU A 323 -13.95 -5.13 8.24
C LEU A 323 -15.14 -5.69 7.47
N SER A 324 -16.25 -4.95 7.41
CA SER A 324 -17.44 -5.33 6.65
C SER A 324 -17.32 -5.10 5.15
N GLU A 325 -16.61 -4.04 4.74
CA GLU A 325 -16.53 -3.59 3.34
C GLU A 325 -15.27 -4.04 2.60
N LYS A 326 -14.23 -4.48 3.34
CA LYS A 326 -12.93 -4.84 2.74
C LYS A 326 -13.07 -5.88 1.64
N THR A 327 -12.44 -5.60 0.52
CA THR A 327 -12.34 -6.50 -0.64
C THR A 327 -11.01 -7.25 -0.68
N LYS A 328 -9.97 -6.68 -0.04
CA LYS A 328 -8.64 -7.29 0.01
C LYS A 328 -8.61 -8.48 0.97
N PRO A 329 -7.86 -9.55 0.65
CA PRO A 329 -7.78 -10.76 1.47
C PRO A 329 -6.92 -10.58 2.73
N VAL A 330 -7.39 -9.76 3.65
CA VAL A 330 -6.83 -9.60 5.00
C VAL A 330 -7.69 -10.39 5.96
N PHE A 331 -7.14 -11.40 6.61
CA PHE A 331 -7.85 -12.19 7.62
C PHE A 331 -7.55 -11.67 9.02
N VAL A 332 -8.57 -11.18 9.72
CA VAL A 332 -8.40 -10.62 11.07
C VAL A 332 -8.56 -11.71 12.12
N VAL A 333 -7.59 -11.88 12.99
CA VAL A 333 -7.69 -12.73 14.18
C VAL A 333 -7.65 -11.83 15.40
N ALA A 334 -8.78 -11.73 16.10
CA ALA A 334 -8.90 -10.96 17.33
C ALA A 334 -8.94 -11.90 18.55
N THR A 335 -8.23 -11.53 19.61
CA THR A 335 -8.15 -12.32 20.85
C THR A 335 -8.51 -11.48 22.07
#